data_43a4eaa5b62f7c556d65ea818f2a6c79
#
_entry.id   43a4eaa5b62f7c556d65ea818f2a6c79
#
_cell.length_a   1.000
_cell.length_b   1.000
_cell.length_c   1.000
_cell.angle_alpha   90.00
_cell.angle_beta   90.00
_cell.angle_gamma   90.00
#
_symmetry.space_group_name_H-M   'P 1'
#
loop_
_entity.id
_entity.type
_entity.pdbx_description
1 polymer ?
#
loop_
_entity_poly.entity_id
_entity_poly.type
_entity_poly.pdbx_seq_one_letter_code
_entity_poly.pdbx_strand_id
1 'polypeptide(L)'
;MIKTERLFVRRICSEDWRAYQSIWIAVGQTEYAQYDCKHDTDDDIVRSKIEKWTTLWDSIAHMFFSVCLESTVIGYIAAHRNEESYEIGYCFHPNYHGKGYAKESIAAVINEIRKKGIKRIIAGTAIKNISSVKLLKSLGFTQIGTEKVSFHKDENGKDIVFDGGIFELK
;
A
#
# COMPACT_ATOMS: atom_id res chain seq x y z
N MET A 1 -16.94 -4.96 -3.78
CA MET A 1 -16.24 -4.65 -5.05
C MET A 1 -16.53 -3.20 -5.42
N ILE A 2 -15.49 -2.42 -5.68
CA ILE A 2 -15.59 -1.02 -6.09
C ILE A 2 -15.21 -0.97 -7.57
N LYS A 3 -16.07 -0.43 -8.41
CA LYS A 3 -15.77 -0.17 -9.83
C LYS A 3 -15.40 1.30 -9.98
N THR A 4 -14.29 1.58 -10.64
CA THR A 4 -13.87 2.93 -11.03
C THR A 4 -14.00 3.10 -12.56
N GLU A 5 -13.42 4.14 -13.13
CA GLU A 5 -13.44 4.35 -14.58
C GLU A 5 -12.72 3.24 -15.35
N ARG A 6 -11.54 2.82 -14.83
CA ARG A 6 -10.64 1.87 -15.52
C ARG A 6 -10.36 0.61 -14.72
N LEU A 7 -10.69 0.58 -13.42
CA LEU A 7 -10.21 -0.44 -12.48
C LEU A 7 -11.36 -1.10 -11.73
N PHE A 8 -11.07 -2.30 -11.24
CA PHE A 8 -11.84 -2.96 -10.23
C PHE A 8 -11.00 -3.07 -8.95
N VAL A 9 -11.54 -2.58 -7.85
CA VAL A 9 -10.92 -2.72 -6.53
C VAL A 9 -11.78 -3.67 -5.72
N ARG A 10 -11.21 -4.79 -5.33
CA ARG A 10 -11.94 -5.84 -4.64
C ARG A 10 -11.19 -6.33 -3.41
N ARG A 11 -11.87 -7.03 -2.53
CA ARG A 11 -11.24 -7.78 -1.45
C ARG A 11 -10.17 -8.70 -2.04
N ILE A 12 -9.05 -8.83 -1.32
CA ILE A 12 -8.02 -9.83 -1.59
C ILE A 12 -8.61 -11.25 -1.53
N CYS A 13 -8.13 -12.15 -2.35
CA CYS A 13 -8.42 -13.58 -2.29
C CYS A 13 -7.12 -14.40 -2.31
N SER A 14 -7.19 -15.66 -1.93
CA SER A 14 -6.01 -16.54 -1.83
C SER A 14 -5.27 -16.70 -3.16
N GLU A 15 -6.01 -16.69 -4.26
CA GLU A 15 -5.49 -16.83 -5.62
C GLU A 15 -4.60 -15.66 -6.05
N ASP A 16 -4.68 -14.52 -5.36
CA ASP A 16 -3.88 -13.33 -5.68
C ASP A 16 -2.39 -13.48 -5.35
N TRP A 17 -1.99 -14.51 -4.64
CA TRP A 17 -0.63 -14.63 -4.10
C TRP A 17 0.48 -14.52 -5.15
N ARG A 18 0.29 -15.07 -6.36
CA ARG A 18 1.27 -14.96 -7.45
C ARG A 18 1.41 -13.52 -7.96
N ALA A 19 0.32 -12.78 -8.01
CA ALA A 19 0.34 -11.38 -8.41
C ALA A 19 1.08 -10.52 -7.37
N TYR A 20 0.83 -10.76 -6.08
CA TYR A 20 1.54 -10.08 -4.99
C TYR A 20 3.03 -10.40 -4.99
N GLN A 21 3.39 -11.68 -5.17
CA GLN A 21 4.77 -12.11 -5.31
C GLN A 21 5.46 -11.36 -6.46
N SER A 22 4.83 -11.31 -7.64
CA SER A 22 5.34 -10.59 -8.82
C SER A 22 5.53 -9.10 -8.53
N ILE A 23 4.58 -8.46 -7.85
CA ILE A 23 4.68 -7.06 -7.44
C ILE A 23 5.89 -6.86 -6.52
N TRP A 24 6.06 -7.69 -5.49
CA TRP A 24 7.16 -7.58 -4.54
C TRP A 24 8.53 -7.83 -5.18
N ILE A 25 8.64 -8.82 -6.08
CA ILE A 25 9.86 -9.05 -6.86
C ILE A 25 10.20 -7.81 -7.70
N ALA A 26 9.21 -7.28 -8.43
CA ALA A 26 9.43 -6.14 -9.32
C ALA A 26 9.77 -4.85 -8.55
N VAL A 27 9.08 -4.57 -7.45
CA VAL A 27 9.37 -3.41 -6.58
C VAL A 27 10.71 -3.54 -5.90
N GLY A 28 11.10 -4.76 -5.48
CA GLY A 28 12.41 -5.06 -4.89
C GLY A 28 13.60 -4.74 -5.80
N GLN A 29 13.37 -4.62 -7.10
CA GLN A 29 14.40 -4.24 -8.09
C GLN A 29 14.44 -2.73 -8.38
N THR A 30 13.57 -1.94 -7.74
CA THR A 30 13.55 -0.48 -7.93
C THR A 30 14.41 0.23 -6.89
N GLU A 31 14.78 1.49 -7.19
CA GLU A 31 15.45 2.37 -6.24
C GLU A 31 14.64 2.61 -4.95
N TYR A 32 13.33 2.41 -4.98
CA TYR A 32 12.43 2.62 -3.84
C TYR A 32 12.37 1.44 -2.87
N ALA A 33 12.94 0.28 -3.22
CA ALA A 33 12.99 -0.90 -2.36
C ALA A 33 13.64 -0.61 -1.00
N GLN A 34 14.59 0.31 -0.95
CA GLN A 34 15.26 0.74 0.29
C GLN A 34 14.34 1.42 1.30
N TYR A 35 13.17 1.90 0.87
CA TYR A 35 12.19 2.62 1.70
C TYR A 35 11.01 1.74 2.13
N ASP A 36 11.07 0.45 1.89
CA ASP A 36 10.02 -0.50 2.27
C ASP A 36 10.62 -1.72 2.97
N CYS A 37 9.81 -2.44 3.72
CA CYS A 37 10.25 -3.71 4.31
C CYS A 37 10.51 -4.73 3.21
N LYS A 38 11.52 -5.57 3.42
CA LYS A 38 11.78 -6.69 2.52
C LYS A 38 10.63 -7.69 2.60
N HIS A 39 9.97 -7.92 1.48
CA HIS A 39 9.02 -9.00 1.34
C HIS A 39 9.73 -10.30 0.96
N ASP A 40 9.35 -11.38 1.64
CA ASP A 40 9.75 -12.71 1.19
C ASP A 40 9.03 -13.04 -0.12
N THR A 41 9.72 -13.72 -1.00
CA THR A 41 9.21 -14.10 -2.33
C THR A 41 9.22 -15.61 -2.56
N ASP A 42 9.44 -16.41 -1.51
CA ASP A 42 9.21 -17.84 -1.51
C ASP A 42 7.73 -18.17 -1.69
N ASP A 43 7.40 -19.14 -2.54
CA ASP A 43 6.03 -19.47 -2.91
C ASP A 43 5.14 -19.80 -1.70
N ASP A 44 5.63 -20.63 -0.78
CA ASP A 44 4.86 -21.10 0.37
C ASP A 44 4.67 -19.97 1.40
N ILE A 45 5.70 -19.15 1.60
CA ILE A 45 5.66 -18.00 2.49
C ILE A 45 4.67 -16.96 1.98
N VAL A 46 4.73 -16.63 0.67
CA VAL A 46 3.80 -15.67 0.06
C VAL A 46 2.37 -16.18 0.14
N ARG A 47 2.13 -17.45 -0.23
CA ARG A 47 0.81 -18.07 -0.18
C ARG A 47 0.22 -18.00 1.22
N SER A 48 0.96 -18.45 2.23
CA SER A 48 0.54 -18.41 3.64
C SER A 48 0.23 -16.98 4.11
N LYS A 49 1.05 -16.00 3.71
CA LYS A 49 0.83 -14.59 4.04
C LYS A 49 -0.45 -14.04 3.42
N ILE A 50 -0.72 -14.34 2.16
CA ILE A 50 -1.94 -13.90 1.47
C ILE A 50 -3.18 -14.57 2.05
N GLU A 51 -3.14 -15.87 2.33
CA GLU A 51 -4.21 -16.57 3.04
C GLU A 51 -4.53 -15.91 4.39
N LYS A 52 -3.50 -15.59 5.20
CA LYS A 52 -3.68 -14.86 6.45
C LYS A 52 -4.36 -13.49 6.24
N TRP A 53 -3.97 -12.74 5.20
CA TRP A 53 -4.59 -11.45 4.91
C TRP A 53 -6.06 -11.57 4.49
N THR A 54 -6.45 -12.67 3.84
CA THR A 54 -7.87 -12.90 3.52
C THR A 54 -8.72 -13.11 4.76
N THR A 55 -8.19 -13.74 5.81
CA THR A 55 -8.90 -13.94 7.08
C THR A 55 -9.00 -12.67 7.91
N LEU A 56 -8.00 -11.80 7.85
CA LEU A 56 -7.98 -10.53 8.58
C LEU A 56 -9.05 -9.55 8.12
N TRP A 57 -9.56 -9.71 6.91
CA TRP A 57 -10.64 -8.86 6.38
C TRP A 57 -11.94 -8.93 7.20
N ASP A 58 -12.22 -10.01 7.89
CA ASP A 58 -13.43 -10.16 8.71
C ASP A 58 -13.38 -9.28 9.97
N SER A 59 -12.21 -8.79 10.34
CA SER A 59 -12.04 -7.73 11.33
C SER A 59 -12.12 -6.36 10.62
N ILE A 60 -12.93 -5.44 11.12
CA ILE A 60 -12.96 -4.04 10.65
C ILE A 60 -11.58 -3.37 10.79
N ALA A 61 -10.70 -3.97 11.60
CA ALA A 61 -9.36 -3.45 11.87
C ALA A 61 -8.41 -3.51 10.67
N HIS A 62 -8.59 -4.45 9.75
CA HIS A 62 -7.68 -4.64 8.63
C HIS A 62 -8.46 -4.91 7.34
N MET A 63 -8.17 -4.14 6.30
CA MET A 63 -8.74 -4.32 4.98
C MET A 63 -7.62 -4.41 3.94
N PHE A 64 -7.66 -5.43 3.09
CA PHE A 64 -6.70 -5.62 2.00
C PHE A 64 -7.44 -5.69 0.67
N PHE A 65 -7.16 -4.75 -0.20
CA PHE A 65 -7.78 -4.62 -1.50
C PHE A 65 -6.79 -4.97 -2.60
N SER A 66 -7.17 -5.85 -3.50
CA SER A 66 -6.48 -6.04 -4.79
C SER A 66 -7.02 -5.04 -5.80
N VAL A 67 -6.12 -4.36 -6.49
CA VAL A 67 -6.44 -3.42 -7.56
C VAL A 67 -6.24 -4.12 -8.90
N CYS A 68 -7.30 -4.25 -9.68
CA CYS A 68 -7.30 -4.99 -10.92
C CYS A 68 -7.54 -4.07 -12.13
N LEU A 69 -6.70 -4.21 -13.14
CA LEU A 69 -6.93 -3.71 -14.49
C LEU A 69 -7.41 -4.89 -15.31
N GLU A 70 -8.68 -4.87 -15.73
CA GLU A 70 -9.36 -6.05 -16.28
C GLU A 70 -9.25 -7.24 -15.31
N SER A 71 -8.66 -8.35 -15.71
CA SER A 71 -8.44 -9.54 -14.88
C SER A 71 -7.10 -9.55 -14.14
N THR A 72 -6.21 -8.58 -14.42
CA THR A 72 -4.85 -8.56 -13.89
C THR A 72 -4.76 -7.75 -12.60
N VAL A 73 -4.27 -8.34 -11.51
CA VAL A 73 -3.93 -7.60 -10.28
C VAL A 73 -2.66 -6.82 -10.52
N ILE A 74 -2.77 -5.49 -10.50
CA ILE A 74 -1.67 -4.54 -10.79
C ILE A 74 -1.09 -3.87 -9.55
N GLY A 75 -1.74 -4.04 -8.40
CA GLY A 75 -1.33 -3.46 -7.14
C GLY A 75 -2.30 -3.83 -6.02
N TYR A 76 -1.99 -3.35 -4.82
CA TYR A 76 -2.87 -3.53 -3.67
C TYR A 76 -2.87 -2.28 -2.77
N ILE A 77 -3.92 -2.19 -1.97
CA ILE A 77 -4.10 -1.16 -0.93
C ILE A 77 -4.46 -1.88 0.36
N ALA A 78 -3.72 -1.58 1.41
CA ALA A 78 -4.02 -2.02 2.77
C ALA A 78 -4.56 -0.83 3.56
N ALA A 79 -5.55 -1.07 4.42
CA ALA A 79 -6.05 -0.07 5.34
C ALA A 79 -6.15 -0.70 6.74
N HIS A 80 -5.47 -0.09 7.70
CA HIS A 80 -5.41 -0.55 9.07
C HIS A 80 -6.07 0.50 9.98
N ARG A 81 -7.02 0.04 10.78
CA ARG A 81 -7.68 0.91 11.74
C ARG A 81 -6.76 1.18 12.92
N ASN A 82 -6.62 2.45 13.27
CA ASN A 82 -5.94 2.90 14.46
C ASN A 82 -6.85 3.91 15.17
N GLU A 83 -7.48 3.47 16.27
CA GLU A 83 -8.46 4.27 17.02
C GLU A 83 -9.54 4.90 16.13
N GLU A 84 -9.49 6.21 15.92
CA GLU A 84 -10.46 6.98 15.10
C GLU A 84 -9.98 7.26 13.67
N SER A 85 -8.85 6.68 13.26
CA SER A 85 -8.24 6.86 11.93
C SER A 85 -8.04 5.53 11.21
N TYR A 86 -7.78 5.61 9.91
CA TYR A 86 -7.18 4.51 9.16
C TYR A 86 -5.82 4.92 8.64
N GLU A 87 -4.86 4.04 8.78
CA GLU A 87 -3.59 4.13 8.07
C GLU A 87 -3.69 3.35 6.78
N ILE A 88 -3.36 3.98 5.66
CA ILE A 88 -3.33 3.33 4.36
C ILE A 88 -1.90 3.13 3.87
N GLY A 89 -1.64 1.90 3.40
CA GLY A 89 -0.46 1.55 2.63
C GLY A 89 -0.85 1.06 1.25
N TYR A 90 0.05 1.17 0.28
CA TYR A 90 -0.21 0.71 -1.08
C TYR A 90 1.08 0.33 -1.79
N CYS A 91 0.96 -0.61 -2.71
CA CYS A 91 2.05 -1.03 -3.56
C CYS A 91 1.51 -1.39 -4.95
N PHE A 92 2.20 -0.94 -6.00
CA PHE A 92 1.84 -1.18 -7.39
C PHE A 92 3.02 -1.71 -8.17
N HIS A 93 2.76 -2.64 -9.07
CA HIS A 93 3.78 -3.17 -9.96
C HIS A 93 4.34 -2.04 -10.85
N PRO A 94 5.67 -1.88 -10.97
CA PRO A 94 6.30 -0.76 -11.68
C PRO A 94 5.82 -0.53 -13.11
N ASN A 95 5.47 -1.59 -13.85
CA ASN A 95 4.94 -1.49 -15.21
C ASN A 95 3.63 -0.71 -15.33
N TYR A 96 2.96 -0.45 -14.22
CA TYR A 96 1.70 0.29 -14.16
C TYR A 96 1.83 1.68 -13.51
N HIS A 97 3.06 2.09 -13.16
CA HIS A 97 3.33 3.43 -12.64
C HIS A 97 3.12 4.52 -13.70
N GLY A 98 2.90 5.75 -13.26
CA GLY A 98 2.75 6.92 -14.14
C GLY A 98 1.43 7.01 -14.90
N LYS A 99 0.54 6.01 -14.80
CA LYS A 99 -0.72 5.92 -15.54
C LYS A 99 -1.95 6.39 -14.78
N GLY A 100 -1.77 6.87 -13.55
CA GLY A 100 -2.85 7.36 -12.69
C GLY A 100 -3.63 6.28 -11.91
N TYR A 101 -3.34 5.01 -12.11
CA TYR A 101 -4.08 3.89 -11.49
C TYR A 101 -4.05 3.92 -9.96
N ALA A 102 -2.90 4.24 -9.37
CA ALA A 102 -2.77 4.37 -7.92
C ALA A 102 -3.70 5.48 -7.38
N LYS A 103 -3.69 6.66 -8.01
CA LYS A 103 -4.56 7.77 -7.59
C LYS A 103 -6.04 7.39 -7.67
N GLU A 104 -6.45 6.79 -8.77
CA GLU A 104 -7.83 6.38 -9.04
C GLU A 104 -8.32 5.36 -7.99
N SER A 105 -7.55 4.32 -7.76
CA SER A 105 -7.93 3.25 -6.84
C SER A 105 -7.88 3.66 -5.37
N ILE A 106 -6.86 4.44 -4.96
CA ILE A 106 -6.75 4.93 -3.59
C ILE A 106 -7.88 5.90 -3.27
N ALA A 107 -8.24 6.81 -4.19
CA ALA A 107 -9.39 7.70 -4.02
C ALA A 107 -10.70 6.91 -3.81
N ALA A 108 -10.89 5.83 -4.56
CA ALA A 108 -12.05 4.96 -4.42
C ALA A 108 -12.10 4.26 -3.05
N VAL A 109 -10.97 3.75 -2.57
CA VAL A 109 -10.86 3.12 -1.24
C VAL A 109 -11.08 4.16 -0.12
N ILE A 110 -10.54 5.37 -0.25
CA ILE A 110 -10.77 6.47 0.70
C ILE A 110 -12.26 6.76 0.82
N ASN A 111 -12.98 6.83 -0.30
CA ASN A 111 -14.42 7.05 -0.29
C ASN A 111 -15.17 5.94 0.44
N GLU A 112 -14.77 4.67 0.28
CA GLU A 112 -15.38 3.55 1.01
C GLU A 112 -15.11 3.62 2.53
N ILE A 113 -13.89 4.02 2.92
CA ILE A 113 -13.54 4.24 4.33
C ILE A 113 -14.39 5.37 4.92
N ARG A 114 -14.57 6.47 4.20
CA ARG A 114 -15.40 7.61 4.63
C ARG A 114 -16.88 7.27 4.80
N LYS A 115 -17.44 6.38 3.97
CA LYS A 115 -18.82 5.87 4.15
C LYS A 115 -19.02 5.15 5.47
N LYS A 116 -17.96 4.64 6.09
CA LYS A 116 -17.98 4.01 7.42
C LYS A 116 -17.89 5.02 8.58
N GLY A 117 -17.96 6.33 8.28
CA GLY A 117 -17.90 7.41 9.27
C GLY A 117 -16.49 7.83 9.67
N ILE A 118 -15.46 7.26 9.08
CA ILE A 118 -14.06 7.60 9.34
C ILE A 118 -13.70 8.87 8.58
N LYS A 119 -13.25 9.87 9.31
CA LYS A 119 -12.89 11.19 8.74
C LYS A 119 -11.38 11.35 8.57
N ARG A 120 -10.58 10.66 9.37
CA ARG A 120 -9.14 10.83 9.43
C ARG A 120 -8.42 9.65 8.78
N ILE A 121 -7.62 9.93 7.76
CA ILE A 121 -6.82 8.91 7.07
C ILE A 121 -5.35 9.34 7.10
N ILE A 122 -4.48 8.42 7.49
CA ILE A 122 -3.03 8.62 7.59
C ILE A 122 -2.33 7.78 6.54
N ALA A 123 -1.22 8.28 6.04
CA ALA A 123 -0.32 7.52 5.18
C ALA A 123 1.13 7.90 5.49
N GLY A 124 2.01 6.89 5.59
CA GLY A 124 3.45 7.08 5.72
C GLY A 124 4.17 6.84 4.38
N THR A 125 5.20 7.64 4.09
CA THR A 125 6.11 7.36 2.97
C THR A 125 7.46 8.04 3.19
N ALA A 126 8.55 7.46 2.66
CA ALA A 126 9.83 8.13 2.68
C ALA A 126 9.74 9.49 1.96
N ILE A 127 10.29 10.55 2.54
CA ILE A 127 10.30 11.89 1.93
C ILE A 127 11.02 11.87 0.57
N LYS A 128 12.03 11.02 0.43
CA LYS A 128 12.77 10.83 -0.81
C LYS A 128 12.02 10.04 -1.87
N ASN A 129 10.93 9.35 -1.52
CA ASN A 129 10.02 8.72 -2.49
C ASN A 129 9.10 9.78 -3.11
N ILE A 130 9.67 10.56 -4.02
CA ILE A 130 9.00 11.72 -4.65
C ILE A 130 7.68 11.32 -5.33
N SER A 131 7.65 10.13 -5.94
CA SER A 131 6.44 9.63 -6.62
C SER A 131 5.29 9.42 -5.63
N SER A 132 5.56 8.78 -4.49
CA SER A 132 4.58 8.56 -3.44
C SER A 132 4.14 9.87 -2.78
N VAL A 133 5.09 10.78 -2.49
CA VAL A 133 4.77 12.11 -1.93
C VAL A 133 3.86 12.92 -2.88
N LYS A 134 4.15 12.93 -4.18
CA LYS A 134 3.30 13.60 -5.19
C LYS A 134 1.92 12.97 -5.27
N LEU A 135 1.83 11.65 -5.20
CA LEU A 135 0.57 10.91 -5.20
C LEU A 135 -0.29 11.31 -3.99
N LEU A 136 0.24 11.25 -2.78
CA LEU A 136 -0.48 11.64 -1.56
C LEU A 136 -0.96 13.08 -1.62
N LYS A 137 -0.11 14.03 -2.00
CA LYS A 137 -0.49 15.44 -2.19
C LYS A 137 -1.60 15.60 -3.23
N SER A 138 -1.57 14.85 -4.33
CA SER A 138 -2.59 14.89 -5.38
C SER A 138 -3.95 14.33 -4.94
N LEU A 139 -3.97 13.54 -3.88
CA LEU A 139 -5.17 13.01 -3.21
C LEU A 139 -5.68 13.94 -2.09
N GLY A 140 -5.00 15.06 -1.83
CA GLY A 140 -5.38 16.04 -0.81
C GLY A 140 -4.74 15.81 0.56
N PHE A 141 -3.81 14.87 0.68
CA PHE A 141 -3.07 14.70 1.93
C PHE A 141 -2.11 15.87 2.18
N THR A 142 -2.02 16.27 3.44
CA THR A 142 -1.05 17.25 3.95
C THR A 142 -0.03 16.55 4.82
N GLN A 143 1.24 16.92 4.68
CA GLN A 143 2.28 16.43 5.58
C GLN A 143 2.13 17.07 6.95
N ILE A 144 1.99 16.26 8.00
CA ILE A 144 1.79 16.72 9.38
C ILE A 144 2.99 16.44 10.28
N GLY A 145 3.94 15.65 9.83
CA GLY A 145 5.13 15.30 10.62
C GLY A 145 6.18 14.53 9.83
N THR A 146 7.24 14.21 10.54
CA THR A 146 8.33 13.34 10.07
C THR A 146 8.77 12.42 11.20
N GLU A 147 9.27 11.24 10.83
CA GLU A 147 9.83 10.28 11.75
C GLU A 147 11.08 9.62 11.16
N LYS A 148 11.94 9.06 12.01
CA LYS A 148 13.07 8.25 11.56
C LYS A 148 12.59 6.81 11.41
N VAL A 149 12.76 6.26 10.22
CA VAL A 149 12.33 4.89 9.87
C VAL A 149 13.53 4.10 9.40
N SER A 150 13.56 2.81 9.71
CA SER A 150 14.52 1.86 9.18
C SER A 150 13.85 0.53 8.90
N PHE A 151 14.07 -0.02 7.73
CA PHE A 151 13.63 -1.37 7.34
C PHE A 151 14.81 -2.31 7.04
N HIS A 152 15.99 -1.75 6.86
CA HIS A 152 17.18 -2.49 6.44
C HIS A 152 18.37 -2.19 7.34
N LYS A 153 19.32 -3.12 7.35
CA LYS A 153 20.62 -2.97 7.99
C LYS A 153 21.72 -2.99 6.95
N ASP A 154 22.80 -2.28 7.23
CA ASP A 154 24.02 -2.31 6.41
C ASP A 154 24.80 -3.64 6.65
N GLU A 155 25.92 -3.81 5.96
CA GLU A 155 26.81 -4.95 6.09
C GLU A 155 27.43 -5.15 7.49
N ASN A 156 27.41 -4.09 8.31
CA ASN A 156 27.88 -4.12 9.70
C ASN A 156 26.76 -4.33 10.71
N GLY A 157 25.52 -4.54 10.24
CA GLY A 157 24.33 -4.75 11.07
C GLY A 157 23.73 -3.47 11.64
N LYS A 158 24.16 -2.27 11.21
CA LYS A 158 23.62 -0.97 11.64
C LYS A 158 22.40 -0.60 10.81
N ASP A 159 21.41 -0.02 11.46
CA ASP A 159 20.18 0.41 10.80
C ASP A 159 20.43 1.48 9.74
N ILE A 160 19.90 1.25 8.54
CA ILE A 160 19.86 2.22 7.46
C ILE A 160 18.61 3.09 7.68
N VAL A 161 18.83 4.28 8.24
CA VAL A 161 17.76 5.19 8.66
C VAL A 161 17.47 6.21 7.57
N PHE A 162 16.17 6.46 7.32
CA PHE A 162 15.69 7.51 6.43
C PHE A 162 14.57 8.34 7.07
N ASP A 163 14.27 9.50 6.47
CA ASP A 163 13.17 10.35 6.90
C ASP A 163 11.85 9.89 6.28
N GLY A 164 10.94 9.40 7.11
CA GLY A 164 9.55 9.12 6.78
C GLY A 164 8.69 10.37 6.97
N GLY A 165 7.85 10.70 6.00
CA GLY A 165 6.83 11.73 6.12
C GLY A 165 5.51 11.11 6.57
N ILE A 166 4.85 11.74 7.53
CA ILE A 166 3.51 11.40 7.98
C ILE A 166 2.53 12.34 7.29
N PHE A 167 1.57 11.78 6.56
CA PHE A 167 0.59 12.53 5.78
C PHE A 167 -0.81 12.25 6.31
N GLU A 168 -1.64 13.30 6.36
CA GLU A 168 -3.02 13.23 6.84
C GLU A 168 -3.99 13.76 5.80
N LEU A 169 -5.11 13.07 5.65
CA LEU A 169 -6.30 13.50 4.92
C LEU A 169 -7.48 13.58 5.91
N LYS A 170 -8.10 14.75 6.01
CA LYS A 170 -9.32 15.02 6.78
C LYS A 170 -10.56 15.03 5.90
#